data_a6c0e48547ef8ea0602c5a5aec6d1df3
#
_entry.id   a6c0e48547ef8ea0602c5a5aec6d1df3
#
_cell.length_a   1.000
_cell.length_b   1.000
_cell.length_c   1.000
_cell.angle_alpha   90.00
_cell.angle_beta   90.00
_cell.angle_gamma   90.00
#
_symmetry.space_group_name_H-M   'P 1'
#
loop_
_entity.id
_entity.type
_entity.pdbx_description
1 polymer ?
#
loop_
_entity_poly.entity_id
_entity_poly.type
_entity_poly.pdbx_seq_one_letter_code
_entity_poly.pdbx_strand_id
1 'polypeptide(L)'
;SKTKKIYIDGKWVDSTSGKTFDVEDPATGKKIATCSAGNSKDIDAAVKAARKAFDSGVWTGMPNNERGKLIWKIGDLIDKHGEELAQLESLDNGKPVAVAGAADVPLSSDIMRYMAGWATKIEGNTIPYSCLYTPGAKYHSYTLREPVGVCGQIIPWNFPLLMAAWKIAPALTAGCTVILKPAEQTPLS
;
A
#
# COMPACT_ATOMS: atom_id res chain seq x y z
N SER A 1 -2.34 14.60 23.41
CA SER A 1 -1.66 13.77 22.40
C SER A 1 -1.29 14.64 21.21
N LYS A 2 -0.13 14.40 20.60
CA LYS A 2 0.25 15.11 19.36
C LYS A 2 -0.68 14.71 18.23
N THR A 3 -1.10 15.67 17.40
CA THR A 3 -1.86 15.41 16.16
C THR A 3 -1.09 14.44 15.27
N LYS A 4 -1.77 13.38 14.78
CA LYS A 4 -1.23 12.46 13.79
C LYS A 4 -1.18 13.16 12.43
N LYS A 5 -0.03 13.14 11.80
CA LYS A 5 0.25 13.89 10.57
C LYS A 5 0.09 13.02 9.33
N ILE A 6 0.08 13.65 8.16
CA ILE A 6 0.10 12.98 6.87
C ILE A 6 1.56 12.66 6.50
N TYR A 7 1.83 11.47 5.98
CA TYR A 7 3.16 11.09 5.51
C TYR A 7 3.29 11.34 4.01
N ILE A 8 4.15 12.26 3.60
CA ILE A 8 4.39 12.61 2.20
C ILE A 8 5.89 12.82 1.99
N ASP A 9 6.45 12.22 0.94
CA ASP A 9 7.86 12.37 0.52
C ASP A 9 8.85 12.14 1.67
N GLY A 10 8.63 11.08 2.45
CA GLY A 10 9.50 10.71 3.57
C GLY A 10 9.33 11.58 4.84
N LYS A 11 8.31 12.44 4.90
CA LYS A 11 8.11 13.38 6.01
C LYS A 11 6.69 13.34 6.54
N TRP A 12 6.56 13.57 7.85
CA TRP A 12 5.29 13.78 8.52
C TRP A 12 4.94 15.28 8.48
N VAL A 13 3.87 15.63 7.75
CA VAL A 13 3.42 17.01 7.52
C VAL A 13 2.00 17.21 8.04
N ASP A 14 1.67 18.43 8.43
CA ASP A 14 0.30 18.82 8.73
C ASP A 14 -0.46 19.07 7.42
N SER A 15 -1.80 18.95 7.44
CA SER A 15 -2.61 19.32 6.28
C SER A 15 -2.41 20.80 5.95
N THR A 16 -2.33 21.12 4.66
CA THR A 16 -2.25 22.50 4.15
C THR A 16 -3.44 23.37 4.55
N SER A 17 -4.56 22.77 4.93
CA SER A 17 -5.73 23.49 5.46
C SER A 17 -5.62 23.82 6.93
N GLY A 18 -4.70 23.20 7.67
CA GLY A 18 -4.63 23.26 9.13
C GLY A 18 -5.79 22.55 9.85
N LYS A 19 -6.73 21.97 9.11
CA LYS A 19 -7.90 21.26 9.69
C LYS A 19 -7.49 19.91 10.26
N THR A 20 -8.19 19.49 11.29
CA THR A 20 -8.03 18.19 11.95
C THR A 20 -9.40 17.55 12.17
N PHE A 21 -9.41 16.26 12.46
CA PHE A 21 -10.55 15.51 12.92
C PHE A 21 -10.18 14.62 14.09
N ASP A 22 -11.15 14.29 14.90
CA ASP A 22 -10.97 13.41 16.05
C ASP A 22 -11.27 11.97 15.67
N VAL A 23 -10.49 11.06 16.25
CA VAL A 23 -10.68 9.61 16.15
C VAL A 23 -11.19 9.14 17.51
N GLU A 24 -12.24 8.34 17.50
CA GLU A 24 -12.93 7.85 18.69
C GLU A 24 -12.76 6.33 18.82
N ASP A 25 -12.57 5.87 20.04
CA ASP A 25 -12.70 4.46 20.40
C ASP A 25 -14.17 4.05 20.28
N PRO A 26 -14.55 3.16 19.36
CA PRO A 26 -15.94 2.77 19.16
C PRO A 26 -16.55 2.01 20.36
N ALA A 27 -15.74 1.46 21.25
CA ALA A 27 -16.21 0.76 22.44
C ALA A 27 -16.66 1.75 23.54
N THR A 28 -16.03 2.92 23.63
CA THR A 28 -16.25 3.88 24.70
C THR A 28 -16.82 5.21 24.25
N GLY A 29 -16.78 5.51 22.94
CA GLY A 29 -17.12 6.82 22.37
C GLY A 29 -16.15 7.94 22.79
N LYS A 30 -15.00 7.58 23.37
CA LYS A 30 -14.01 8.56 23.81
C LYS A 30 -12.99 8.84 22.72
N LYS A 31 -12.62 10.10 22.62
CA LYS A 31 -11.53 10.52 21.74
C LYS A 31 -10.21 9.85 22.14
N ILE A 32 -9.54 9.22 21.16
CA ILE A 32 -8.24 8.55 21.33
C ILE A 32 -7.11 9.25 20.58
N ALA A 33 -7.42 9.93 19.48
CA ALA A 33 -6.43 10.67 18.70
C ALA A 33 -7.04 11.90 18.01
N THR A 34 -6.17 12.74 17.49
CA THR A 34 -6.52 13.81 16.52
C THR A 34 -5.65 13.60 15.29
N CYS A 35 -6.23 13.62 14.11
CA CYS A 35 -5.53 13.44 12.83
C CYS A 35 -5.65 14.69 11.96
N SER A 36 -4.63 14.96 11.15
CA SER A 36 -4.68 16.00 10.12
C SER A 36 -5.70 15.64 9.04
N ALA A 37 -6.62 16.55 8.74
CA ALA A 37 -7.62 16.39 7.68
C ALA A 37 -7.02 16.82 6.34
N GLY A 38 -6.57 15.84 5.54
CA GLY A 38 -6.03 16.07 4.20
C GLY A 38 -7.07 16.67 3.24
N ASN A 39 -6.60 17.48 2.30
CA ASN A 39 -7.41 18.09 1.26
C ASN A 39 -6.80 17.84 -0.13
N SER A 40 -7.40 18.44 -1.18
CA SER A 40 -6.91 18.28 -2.57
C SER A 40 -5.46 18.68 -2.76
N LYS A 41 -4.98 19.74 -2.10
CA LYS A 41 -3.58 20.19 -2.19
C LYS A 41 -2.61 19.18 -1.57
N ASP A 42 -3.02 18.51 -0.48
CA ASP A 42 -2.23 17.47 0.15
C ASP A 42 -2.17 16.22 -0.74
N ILE A 43 -3.28 15.87 -1.41
CA ILE A 43 -3.32 14.80 -2.42
C ILE A 43 -2.43 15.16 -3.61
N ASP A 44 -2.48 16.38 -4.13
CA ASP A 44 -1.61 16.83 -5.22
C ASP A 44 -0.13 16.70 -4.84
N ALA A 45 0.23 17.06 -3.61
CA ALA A 45 1.59 16.90 -3.10
C ALA A 45 2.00 15.41 -3.01
N ALA A 46 1.11 14.54 -2.53
CA ALA A 46 1.34 13.10 -2.46
C ALA A 46 1.50 12.48 -3.87
N VAL A 47 0.64 12.89 -4.83
CA VAL A 47 0.75 12.46 -6.24
C VAL A 47 2.07 12.89 -6.85
N LYS A 48 2.49 14.14 -6.64
CA LYS A 48 3.78 14.64 -7.13
C LYS A 48 4.96 13.85 -6.56
N ALA A 49 4.94 13.55 -5.25
CA ALA A 49 5.97 12.77 -4.60
C ALA A 49 6.03 11.32 -5.14
N ALA A 50 4.88 10.67 -5.26
CA ALA A 50 4.77 9.32 -5.78
C ALA A 50 5.19 9.23 -7.26
N ARG A 51 4.78 10.22 -8.09
CA ARG A 51 5.19 10.32 -9.50
C ARG A 51 6.70 10.53 -9.62
N LYS A 52 7.27 11.44 -8.84
CA LYS A 52 8.72 11.65 -8.80
C LYS A 52 9.49 10.38 -8.43
N ALA A 53 9.01 9.64 -7.43
CA ALA A 53 9.61 8.37 -7.03
C ALA A 53 9.51 7.32 -8.13
N PHE A 54 8.36 7.23 -8.82
CA PHE A 54 8.18 6.32 -9.96
C PHE A 54 9.12 6.67 -11.11
N ASP A 55 9.12 7.92 -11.56
CA ASP A 55 9.90 8.39 -12.71
C ASP A 55 11.42 8.34 -12.46
N SER A 56 11.85 8.41 -11.21
CA SER A 56 13.27 8.25 -10.85
C SER A 56 13.83 6.85 -11.08
N GLY A 57 12.97 5.85 -11.22
CA GLY A 57 13.37 4.47 -11.39
C GLY A 57 13.89 3.79 -10.12
N VAL A 58 13.97 4.49 -8.99
CA VAL A 58 14.51 3.92 -7.74
C VAL A 58 13.78 2.68 -7.27
N TRP A 59 12.48 2.59 -7.53
CA TRP A 59 11.66 1.42 -7.22
C TRP A 59 11.38 0.57 -8.47
N THR A 60 10.90 1.17 -9.54
CA THR A 60 10.55 0.47 -10.79
C THR A 60 11.75 -0.17 -11.47
N GLY A 61 12.91 0.48 -11.44
CA GLY A 61 14.15 -0.02 -12.02
C GLY A 61 14.94 -0.96 -11.10
N MET A 62 14.47 -1.17 -9.87
CA MET A 62 15.12 -2.11 -8.95
C MET A 62 14.97 -3.56 -9.46
N PRO A 63 16.01 -4.40 -9.37
CA PRO A 63 15.90 -5.82 -9.69
C PRO A 63 14.71 -6.46 -8.96
N ASN A 64 13.90 -7.24 -9.68
CA ASN A 64 12.65 -7.79 -9.17
C ASN A 64 12.82 -8.61 -7.87
N ASN A 65 13.91 -9.39 -7.78
CA ASN A 65 14.23 -10.16 -6.58
C ASN A 65 14.56 -9.28 -5.37
N GLU A 66 15.23 -8.15 -5.56
CA GLU A 66 15.53 -7.21 -4.48
C GLU A 66 14.26 -6.50 -4.02
N ARG A 67 13.41 -6.11 -4.96
CA ARG A 67 12.08 -5.58 -4.64
C ARG A 67 11.25 -6.56 -3.82
N GLY A 68 11.24 -7.84 -4.22
CA GLY A 68 10.58 -8.90 -3.46
C GLY A 68 11.10 -9.04 -2.03
N LYS A 69 12.42 -8.98 -1.82
CA LYS A 69 13.03 -9.03 -0.48
C LYS A 69 12.57 -7.87 0.41
N LEU A 70 12.45 -6.67 -0.14
CA LEU A 70 11.99 -5.51 0.62
C LEU A 70 10.52 -5.65 1.02
N ILE A 71 9.67 -6.16 0.13
CA ILE A 71 8.25 -6.40 0.43
C ILE A 71 8.11 -7.51 1.49
N TRP A 72 8.91 -8.57 1.38
CA TRP A 72 8.98 -9.63 2.41
C TRP A 72 9.33 -9.08 3.77
N LYS A 73 10.32 -8.19 3.82
CA LYS A 73 10.73 -7.52 5.07
C LYS A 73 9.62 -6.70 5.72
N ILE A 74 8.68 -6.14 4.94
CA ILE A 74 7.51 -5.49 5.51
C ILE A 74 6.67 -6.51 6.30
N GLY A 75 6.47 -7.71 5.75
CA GLY A 75 5.79 -8.80 6.46
C GLY A 75 6.49 -9.16 7.79
N ASP A 76 7.81 -9.27 7.78
CA ASP A 76 8.58 -9.54 9.00
C ASP A 76 8.46 -8.44 10.05
N LEU A 77 8.37 -7.17 9.61
CA LEU A 77 8.16 -6.05 10.51
C LEU A 77 6.73 -6.03 11.09
N ILE A 78 5.72 -6.40 10.29
CA ILE A 78 4.34 -6.55 10.79
C ILE A 78 4.31 -7.61 11.89
N ASP A 79 4.91 -8.77 11.69
CA ASP A 79 4.96 -9.83 12.73
C ASP A 79 5.73 -9.37 13.97
N LYS A 80 6.88 -8.72 13.77
CA LYS A 80 7.69 -8.20 14.87
C LYS A 80 6.93 -7.22 15.76
N HIS A 81 6.04 -6.43 15.20
CA HIS A 81 5.21 -5.44 15.89
C HIS A 81 3.77 -5.93 16.09
N GLY A 82 3.54 -7.25 15.97
CA GLY A 82 2.20 -7.82 15.91
C GLY A 82 1.34 -7.53 17.14
N GLU A 83 1.91 -7.58 18.34
CA GLU A 83 1.18 -7.26 19.57
C GLU A 83 0.74 -5.79 19.62
N GLU A 84 1.64 -4.87 19.31
CA GLU A 84 1.34 -3.44 19.25
C GLU A 84 0.27 -3.14 18.19
N LEU A 85 0.40 -3.71 16.99
CA LEU A 85 -0.55 -3.54 15.91
C LEU A 85 -1.92 -4.11 16.26
N ALA A 86 -2.00 -5.29 16.91
CA ALA A 86 -3.26 -5.88 17.33
C ALA A 86 -3.99 -5.02 18.38
N GLN A 87 -3.25 -4.45 19.32
CA GLN A 87 -3.82 -3.54 20.32
C GLN A 87 -4.31 -2.25 19.67
N LEU A 88 -3.53 -1.68 18.73
CA LEU A 88 -3.90 -0.47 18.03
C LEU A 88 -5.12 -0.69 17.12
N GLU A 89 -5.16 -1.80 16.38
CA GLU A 89 -6.29 -2.20 15.55
C GLU A 89 -7.57 -2.35 16.37
N SER A 90 -7.46 -2.98 17.54
CA SER A 90 -8.58 -3.13 18.48
C SER A 90 -9.09 -1.77 19.00
N LEU A 91 -8.19 -0.89 19.37
CA LEU A 91 -8.53 0.44 19.89
C LEU A 91 -9.19 1.30 18.83
N ASP A 92 -8.69 1.24 17.59
CA ASP A 92 -9.13 2.08 16.46
C ASP A 92 -10.43 1.56 15.83
N ASN A 93 -10.56 0.25 15.70
CA ASN A 93 -11.67 -0.43 14.98
C ASN A 93 -12.75 -0.98 15.92
N GLY A 94 -12.43 -1.24 17.17
CA GLY A 94 -13.35 -1.83 18.16
C GLY A 94 -13.44 -3.35 18.14
N LYS A 95 -12.70 -4.06 17.28
CA LYS A 95 -12.69 -5.53 17.31
C LYS A 95 -11.88 -6.06 18.52
N PRO A 96 -12.18 -7.27 19.04
CA PRO A 96 -11.41 -7.84 20.12
C PRO A 96 -9.92 -8.01 19.77
N VAL A 97 -9.03 -7.66 20.70
CA VAL A 97 -7.55 -7.79 20.53
C VAL A 97 -7.17 -9.20 20.10
N ALA A 98 -7.80 -10.23 20.68
CA ALA A 98 -7.54 -11.62 20.32
C ALA A 98 -7.85 -11.92 18.83
N VAL A 99 -8.90 -11.29 18.27
CA VAL A 99 -9.24 -11.43 16.85
C VAL A 99 -8.24 -10.68 15.98
N ALA A 100 -7.90 -9.45 16.33
CA ALA A 100 -6.90 -8.66 15.59
C ALA A 100 -5.54 -9.38 15.57
N GLY A 101 -5.11 -9.95 16.71
CA GLY A 101 -3.86 -10.69 16.82
C GLY A 101 -3.87 -12.05 16.13
N ALA A 102 -5.02 -12.72 16.05
CA ALA A 102 -5.12 -14.04 15.43
C ALA A 102 -5.44 -13.99 13.92
N ALA A 103 -5.99 -12.91 13.43
CA ALA A 103 -6.42 -12.77 12.04
C ALA A 103 -5.79 -11.56 11.32
N ASP A 104 -6.08 -10.34 11.74
CA ASP A 104 -5.73 -9.13 10.99
C ASP A 104 -4.21 -8.99 10.78
N VAL A 105 -3.45 -9.16 11.84
CA VAL A 105 -1.98 -9.02 11.79
C VAL A 105 -1.34 -10.16 10.99
N PRO A 106 -1.61 -11.46 11.29
CA PRO A 106 -1.01 -12.56 10.52
C PRO A 106 -1.40 -12.55 9.04
N LEU A 107 -2.66 -12.25 8.71
CA LEU A 107 -3.09 -12.15 7.31
C LEU A 107 -2.43 -10.98 6.59
N SER A 108 -2.12 -9.88 7.30
CA SER A 108 -1.42 -8.73 6.72
C SER A 108 0.04 -9.06 6.41
N SER A 109 0.73 -9.77 7.30
CA SER A 109 2.11 -10.22 7.04
C SER A 109 2.17 -11.29 5.96
N ASP A 110 1.21 -12.22 5.93
CA ASP A 110 1.14 -13.30 4.95
C ASP A 110 0.94 -12.77 3.53
N ILE A 111 0.01 -11.83 3.32
CA ILE A 111 -0.21 -11.25 1.99
C ILE A 111 1.01 -10.47 1.49
N MET A 112 1.78 -9.80 2.37
CA MET A 112 3.03 -9.17 2.00
C MET A 112 4.03 -10.21 1.46
N ARG A 113 4.18 -11.35 2.14
CA ARG A 113 5.08 -12.44 1.72
C ARG A 113 4.60 -13.11 0.45
N TYR A 114 3.30 -13.38 0.34
CA TYR A 114 2.71 -13.95 -0.86
C TYR A 114 3.00 -13.06 -2.07
N MET A 115 2.74 -11.77 -1.97
CA MET A 115 2.96 -10.83 -3.06
C MET A 115 4.45 -10.60 -3.34
N ALA A 116 5.33 -10.62 -2.34
CA ALA A 116 6.76 -10.57 -2.52
C ALA A 116 7.26 -11.67 -3.47
N GLY A 117 6.69 -12.89 -3.35
CA GLY A 117 6.99 -14.01 -4.22
C GLY A 117 6.59 -13.80 -5.69
N TRP A 118 5.64 -12.92 -5.96
CA TRP A 118 5.20 -12.59 -7.32
C TRP A 118 6.11 -11.58 -8.04
N ALA A 119 7.01 -10.91 -7.35
CA ALA A 119 7.88 -9.91 -7.96
C ALA A 119 8.71 -10.47 -9.14
N THR A 120 9.02 -11.75 -9.12
CA THR A 120 9.77 -12.46 -10.17
C THR A 120 8.90 -13.35 -11.06
N LYS A 121 7.58 -13.26 -10.95
CA LYS A 121 6.63 -14.15 -11.65
C LYS A 121 5.60 -13.39 -12.48
N ILE A 122 5.82 -12.11 -12.76
CA ILE A 122 4.95 -11.31 -13.64
C ILE A 122 5.37 -11.60 -15.07
N GLU A 123 4.60 -12.44 -15.74
CA GLU A 123 4.88 -12.97 -17.06
C GLU A 123 4.09 -12.23 -18.15
N GLY A 124 4.58 -12.33 -19.40
CA GLY A 124 3.87 -11.97 -20.60
C GLY A 124 3.51 -13.19 -21.44
N ASN A 125 2.94 -12.95 -22.60
CA ASN A 125 2.54 -14.00 -23.56
C ASN A 125 3.41 -13.95 -24.81
N THR A 126 3.71 -15.09 -25.41
CA THR A 126 4.17 -15.20 -26.79
C THR A 126 2.95 -15.35 -27.71
N ILE A 127 2.91 -14.57 -28.77
CA ILE A 127 1.76 -14.48 -29.68
C ILE A 127 2.17 -15.03 -31.02
N PRO A 128 1.55 -16.10 -31.55
CA PRO A 128 1.77 -16.54 -32.91
C PRO A 128 1.22 -15.49 -33.88
N TYR A 129 2.11 -14.94 -34.70
CA TYR A 129 1.78 -13.90 -35.65
C TYR A 129 2.26 -14.25 -37.05
N SER A 130 1.44 -13.97 -38.05
CA SER A 130 1.79 -14.02 -39.47
C SER A 130 1.21 -12.81 -40.18
N CYS A 131 1.91 -12.36 -41.23
CA CYS A 131 1.46 -11.19 -42.00
C CYS A 131 1.25 -11.60 -43.46
N LEU A 132 0.09 -11.25 -44.02
CA LEU A 132 -0.27 -11.53 -45.41
C LEU A 132 0.66 -10.83 -46.42
N TYR A 133 1.19 -9.67 -46.06
CA TYR A 133 2.06 -8.87 -46.92
C TYR A 133 3.52 -9.31 -46.96
N THR A 134 3.87 -10.27 -46.08
CA THR A 134 5.25 -10.83 -45.99
C THR A 134 5.18 -12.34 -45.88
N PRO A 135 4.73 -13.05 -46.94
CA PRO A 135 4.62 -14.51 -46.93
C PRO A 135 5.97 -15.16 -46.64
N GLY A 136 5.99 -16.12 -45.72
CA GLY A 136 7.20 -16.84 -45.33
C GLY A 136 8.13 -16.12 -44.32
N ALA A 137 7.85 -14.88 -43.94
CA ALA A 137 8.58 -14.21 -42.88
C ALA A 137 8.28 -14.87 -41.52
N LYS A 138 9.32 -14.97 -40.69
CA LYS A 138 9.21 -15.46 -39.32
C LYS A 138 9.17 -14.28 -38.36
N TYR A 139 8.17 -14.25 -37.48
CA TYR A 139 8.00 -13.21 -36.49
C TYR A 139 8.13 -13.79 -35.08
N HIS A 140 8.67 -13.01 -34.17
CA HIS A 140 8.59 -13.25 -32.73
C HIS A 140 7.82 -12.10 -32.09
N SER A 141 6.62 -12.39 -31.57
CA SER A 141 5.74 -11.39 -30.94
C SER A 141 5.47 -11.80 -29.49
N TYR A 142 5.62 -10.85 -28.57
CA TYR A 142 5.38 -11.08 -27.15
C TYR A 142 4.85 -9.84 -26.48
N THR A 143 4.24 -10.01 -25.31
CA THR A 143 3.80 -8.91 -24.46
C THR A 143 4.74 -8.75 -23.27
N LEU A 144 4.95 -7.50 -22.87
CA LEU A 144 5.58 -7.15 -21.59
C LEU A 144 4.52 -6.55 -20.69
N ARG A 145 4.58 -6.92 -19.40
CA ARG A 145 3.76 -6.27 -18.38
C ARG A 145 4.63 -5.24 -17.67
N GLU A 146 4.15 -4.01 -17.64
CA GLU A 146 4.84 -2.87 -17.04
C GLU A 146 3.99 -2.29 -15.91
N PRO A 147 4.61 -1.67 -14.88
CA PRO A 147 3.88 -0.99 -13.83
C PRO A 147 3.09 0.20 -14.39
N VAL A 148 1.85 0.36 -13.95
CA VAL A 148 0.96 1.44 -14.42
C VAL A 148 1.35 2.83 -13.91
N GLY A 149 2.22 2.92 -12.91
CA GLY A 149 2.70 4.18 -12.34
C GLY A 149 2.30 4.40 -10.90
N VAL A 150 1.56 5.45 -10.63
CA VAL A 150 1.07 5.81 -9.29
C VAL A 150 -0.31 5.21 -9.06
N CYS A 151 -0.46 4.45 -7.99
CA CYS A 151 -1.72 3.82 -7.58
C CYS A 151 -2.36 4.57 -6.42
N GLY A 152 -3.53 5.18 -6.65
CA GLY A 152 -4.40 5.70 -5.59
C GLY A 152 -5.17 4.57 -4.93
N GLN A 153 -5.10 4.46 -3.60
CA GLN A 153 -5.67 3.37 -2.83
C GLN A 153 -6.54 3.90 -1.71
N ILE A 154 -7.81 3.52 -1.70
CA ILE A 154 -8.79 3.89 -0.67
C ILE A 154 -9.19 2.60 0.04
N ILE A 155 -9.10 2.59 1.37
CA ILE A 155 -9.40 1.42 2.19
C ILE A 155 -10.57 1.68 3.13
N PRO A 156 -11.36 0.62 3.46
CA PRO A 156 -12.47 0.70 4.41
C PRO A 156 -11.98 0.64 5.86
N TRP A 157 -12.93 0.85 6.77
CA TRP A 157 -12.71 0.89 8.21
C TRP A 157 -12.70 -0.49 8.90
N ASN A 158 -13.27 -1.52 8.28
CA ASN A 158 -13.54 -2.79 8.96
C ASN A 158 -12.31 -3.72 9.13
N PHE A 159 -11.29 -3.56 8.30
CA PHE A 159 -10.00 -4.24 8.38
C PHE A 159 -8.87 -3.27 7.98
N PRO A 160 -8.58 -2.24 8.77
CA PRO A 160 -7.68 -1.16 8.36
C PRO A 160 -6.30 -1.66 7.91
N LEU A 161 -5.57 -2.37 8.76
CA LEU A 161 -4.23 -2.89 8.47
C LEU A 161 -4.26 -3.89 7.30
N LEU A 162 -5.17 -4.86 7.34
CA LEU A 162 -5.25 -5.92 6.33
C LEU A 162 -5.60 -5.34 4.95
N MET A 163 -6.55 -4.42 4.89
CA MET A 163 -6.94 -3.78 3.62
C MET A 163 -5.84 -2.87 3.06
N ALA A 164 -5.05 -2.22 3.93
CA ALA A 164 -3.84 -1.52 3.51
C ALA A 164 -2.84 -2.49 2.89
N ALA A 165 -2.55 -3.60 3.56
CA ALA A 165 -1.64 -4.63 3.06
C ALA A 165 -2.11 -5.22 1.72
N TRP A 166 -3.41 -5.51 1.56
CA TRP A 166 -3.99 -6.04 0.31
C TRP A 166 -3.88 -5.07 -0.88
N LYS A 167 -3.78 -3.79 -0.63
CA LYS A 167 -3.63 -2.78 -1.67
C LYS A 167 -2.15 -2.46 -1.95
N ILE A 168 -1.36 -2.28 -0.89
CA ILE A 168 0.04 -1.88 -0.99
C ILE A 168 0.89 -3.00 -1.60
N ALA A 169 0.72 -4.24 -1.12
CA ALA A 169 1.57 -5.36 -1.51
C ALA A 169 1.56 -5.62 -3.04
N PRO A 170 0.41 -5.81 -3.72
CA PRO A 170 0.41 -6.07 -5.16
C PRO A 170 0.91 -4.87 -5.98
N ALA A 171 0.62 -3.64 -5.57
CA ALA A 171 1.07 -2.44 -6.27
C ALA A 171 2.61 -2.30 -6.21
N LEU A 172 3.18 -2.46 -5.03
CA LEU A 172 4.64 -2.44 -4.85
C LEU A 172 5.31 -3.60 -5.61
N THR A 173 4.72 -4.80 -5.55
CA THR A 173 5.21 -5.99 -6.27
C THR A 173 5.29 -5.74 -7.78
N ALA A 174 4.27 -5.11 -8.35
CA ALA A 174 4.25 -4.75 -9.76
C ALA A 174 5.22 -3.62 -10.14
N GLY A 175 5.89 -2.98 -9.18
CA GLY A 175 6.80 -1.87 -9.40
C GLY A 175 6.14 -0.49 -9.39
N CYS A 176 4.88 -0.39 -8.96
CA CYS A 176 4.17 0.87 -8.82
C CYS A 176 4.56 1.62 -7.54
N THR A 177 4.26 2.91 -7.50
CA THR A 177 4.24 3.71 -6.27
C THR A 177 2.81 3.89 -5.79
N VAL A 178 2.61 4.19 -4.50
CA VAL A 178 1.29 4.17 -3.90
C VAL A 178 0.97 5.45 -3.13
N ILE A 179 -0.32 5.81 -3.13
CA ILE A 179 -0.90 6.79 -2.24
C ILE A 179 -2.05 6.09 -1.54
N LEU A 180 -1.93 5.93 -0.22
CA LEU A 180 -2.94 5.27 0.59
C LEU A 180 -3.77 6.30 1.34
N LYS A 181 -5.10 6.23 1.18
CA LYS A 181 -6.07 6.97 1.98
C LYS A 181 -6.79 6.00 2.92
N PRO A 182 -6.50 6.02 4.23
CA PRO A 182 -7.24 5.25 5.21
C PRO A 182 -8.67 5.79 5.39
N ALA A 183 -9.54 5.00 6.00
CA ALA A 183 -10.84 5.48 6.44
C ALA A 183 -10.66 6.50 7.59
N GLU A 184 -11.51 7.51 7.65
CA GLU A 184 -11.47 8.52 8.70
C GLU A 184 -11.77 7.93 10.08
N GLN A 185 -12.56 6.85 10.13
CA GLN A 185 -12.91 6.14 11.36
C GLN A 185 -11.74 5.37 11.96
N THR A 186 -10.82 4.88 11.12
CA THR A 186 -9.74 3.94 11.52
C THR A 186 -8.41 4.26 10.85
N PRO A 187 -7.79 5.42 11.15
CA PRO A 187 -6.56 5.84 10.48
C PRO A 187 -5.27 5.51 11.23
N LEU A 188 -5.31 4.76 12.34
CA LEU A 188 -4.18 4.69 13.28
C LEU A 188 -3.28 3.47 13.11
N SER A 189 -3.79 2.35 12.58
CA SER A 189 -3.03 1.10 12.35
C SER A 189 -2.27 1.04 11.02
#